data_56068bade744a34e22492b4f5dbe8e83
#
_entry.id   56068bade744a34e22492b4f5dbe8e83
#
_cell.length_a   1.000
_cell.length_b   1.000
_cell.length_c   1.000
_cell.angle_alpha   90.00
_cell.angle_beta   90.00
_cell.angle_gamma   90.00
#
_symmetry.space_group_name_H-M   'P 1'
#
loop_
_entity.id
_entity.type
_entity.pdbx_description
1 polymer ?
#
loop_
_entity_poly.entity_id
_entity_poly.type
_entity_poly.pdbx_seq_one_letter_code
_entity_poly.pdbx_strand_id
1 'polypeptide(L)'
;IIESDLSVNSNNVLDQNIKIKEETKISNVSFIKDSLINYTRLDPNKSFENFVIGKSNNLAYQASQKVCEQIAHYNPLFIYGEIGMGKTHLLNAIGLKMRENNKVMFISAERFMYHFIKSIRSNEMVKFKDSFRTSDIFIIDDIQFVIGKEAMQEEFFHTFNALIDKGSQI
;
A
#
# COMPACT_ATOMS: atom_id res chain seq x y z
N ILE A 1 -52.90 -39.45 -27.52
CA ILE A 1 -51.63 -39.60 -28.26
C ILE A 1 -51.05 -38.22 -28.42
N ILE A 2 -50.05 -37.87 -27.65
CA ILE A 2 -48.74 -37.28 -27.82
C ILE A 2 -48.33 -36.71 -26.48
N GLU A 3 -47.57 -37.50 -25.73
CA GLU A 3 -46.62 -37.00 -24.72
C GLU A 3 -45.46 -36.44 -25.49
N SER A 4 -45.02 -35.25 -25.12
CA SER A 4 -43.72 -34.74 -25.50
C SER A 4 -43.04 -34.10 -24.29
N ASP A 5 -41.95 -34.73 -23.95
CA ASP A 5 -40.85 -34.39 -23.04
C ASP A 5 -40.66 -32.92 -22.69
N LEU A 6 -40.63 -32.65 -21.42
CA LEU A 6 -39.96 -31.49 -20.82
C LEU A 6 -38.97 -31.96 -19.73
N SER A 7 -37.87 -32.56 -20.17
CA SER A 7 -36.68 -32.68 -19.36
C SER A 7 -35.83 -31.42 -19.58
N VAL A 8 -36.13 -30.34 -18.87
CA VAL A 8 -35.29 -29.15 -18.84
C VAL A 8 -34.13 -29.41 -17.91
N ASN A 9 -32.98 -29.42 -18.50
CA ASN A 9 -31.61 -29.62 -18.04
C ASN A 9 -31.27 -28.77 -16.82
N SER A 10 -31.48 -29.27 -15.61
CA SER A 10 -31.08 -28.62 -14.33
C SER A 10 -29.56 -28.53 -14.13
N ASN A 11 -28.79 -29.25 -14.94
CA ASN A 11 -27.30 -29.21 -14.85
C ASN A 11 -26.69 -27.98 -15.47
N ASN A 12 -27.32 -27.36 -16.48
CA ASN A 12 -26.75 -26.15 -17.11
C ASN A 12 -26.89 -24.88 -16.26
N VAL A 13 -27.85 -24.83 -15.34
CA VAL A 13 -28.05 -23.66 -14.47
C VAL A 13 -27.07 -23.68 -13.29
N LEU A 14 -26.71 -24.86 -12.80
CA LEU A 14 -25.70 -25.02 -11.74
C LEU A 14 -24.29 -24.70 -12.24
N ASP A 15 -23.93 -25.15 -13.45
CA ASP A 15 -22.62 -24.86 -14.04
C ASP A 15 -22.43 -23.39 -14.40
N GLN A 16 -23.48 -22.69 -14.83
CA GLN A 16 -23.42 -21.25 -15.07
C GLN A 16 -23.29 -20.45 -13.77
N ASN A 17 -23.97 -20.86 -12.69
CA ASN A 17 -23.83 -20.20 -11.38
C ASN A 17 -22.47 -20.43 -10.71
N ILE A 18 -21.83 -21.58 -10.96
CA ILE A 18 -20.47 -21.87 -10.48
C ILE A 18 -19.45 -21.02 -11.25
N LYS A 19 -19.56 -20.95 -12.58
CA LYS A 19 -18.69 -20.08 -13.41
C LYS A 19 -18.81 -18.59 -13.04
N ILE A 20 -20.03 -18.09 -12.86
CA ILE A 20 -20.24 -16.69 -12.45
C ILE A 20 -19.65 -16.41 -11.07
N LYS A 21 -19.72 -17.35 -10.11
CA LYS A 21 -19.11 -17.21 -8.79
C LYS A 21 -17.58 -17.26 -8.84
N GLU A 22 -16.99 -18.07 -9.71
CA GLU A 22 -15.53 -18.13 -9.90
C GLU A 22 -15.02 -16.90 -10.63
N GLU A 23 -15.67 -16.45 -11.68
CA GLU A 23 -15.29 -15.20 -12.38
C GLU A 23 -15.43 -13.97 -11.48
N THR A 24 -16.46 -13.92 -10.61
CA THR A 24 -16.62 -12.81 -9.65
C THR A 24 -15.53 -12.83 -8.55
N LYS A 25 -15.07 -14.02 -8.13
CA LYS A 25 -13.94 -14.14 -7.20
C LYS A 25 -12.62 -13.74 -7.85
N ILE A 26 -12.38 -14.15 -9.10
CA ILE A 26 -11.15 -13.82 -9.83
C ILE A 26 -11.11 -12.32 -10.16
N SER A 27 -12.23 -11.70 -10.54
CA SER A 27 -12.28 -10.26 -10.80
C SER A 27 -12.07 -9.42 -9.53
N ASN A 28 -12.60 -9.84 -8.39
CA ASN A 28 -12.38 -9.14 -7.12
C ASN A 28 -10.94 -9.27 -6.61
N VAL A 29 -10.28 -10.40 -6.82
CA VAL A 29 -8.87 -10.59 -6.45
C VAL A 29 -7.94 -9.80 -7.38
N SER A 30 -8.23 -9.72 -8.68
CA SER A 30 -7.46 -8.89 -9.61
C SER A 30 -7.68 -7.39 -9.34
N PHE A 31 -8.89 -6.96 -9.05
CA PHE A 31 -9.21 -5.56 -8.72
C PHE A 31 -8.52 -5.10 -7.42
N ILE A 32 -8.42 -5.97 -6.41
CA ILE A 32 -7.68 -5.68 -5.17
C ILE A 32 -6.17 -5.63 -5.43
N LYS A 33 -5.62 -6.52 -6.25
CA LYS A 33 -4.21 -6.46 -6.66
C LYS A 33 -3.91 -5.20 -7.46
N ASP A 34 -4.73 -4.84 -8.43
CA ASP A 34 -4.54 -3.66 -9.26
C ASP A 34 -4.68 -2.35 -8.46
N SER A 35 -5.59 -2.30 -7.48
CA SER A 35 -5.71 -1.12 -6.61
C SER A 35 -4.49 -0.94 -5.70
N LEU A 36 -3.92 -2.00 -5.15
CA LEU A 36 -2.71 -1.96 -4.32
C LEU A 36 -1.46 -1.63 -5.17
N ILE A 37 -1.32 -2.19 -6.37
CA ILE A 37 -0.23 -1.91 -7.31
C ILE A 37 -0.23 -0.43 -7.74
N ASN A 38 -1.39 0.19 -7.87
CA ASN A 38 -1.50 1.61 -8.24
C ASN A 38 -1.04 2.58 -7.14
N TYR A 39 -0.96 2.17 -5.86
CA TYR A 39 -0.44 3.00 -4.77
C TYR A 39 1.08 2.92 -4.64
N THR A 40 1.69 1.79 -4.94
CA THR A 40 3.12 1.53 -4.73
C THR A 40 3.89 1.63 -6.04
N ARG A 41 4.24 2.85 -6.45
CA ARG A 41 5.09 3.08 -7.62
C ARG A 41 6.53 3.29 -7.18
N LEU A 42 7.28 2.18 -7.05
CA LEU A 42 8.71 2.21 -6.78
C LEU A 42 9.49 2.39 -8.09
N ASP A 43 10.48 3.28 -8.07
CA ASP A 43 11.39 3.53 -9.19
C ASP A 43 12.60 2.59 -9.08
N PRO A 44 12.81 1.66 -10.02
CA PRO A 44 13.94 0.72 -9.97
C PRO A 44 15.32 1.38 -9.94
N ASN A 45 15.42 2.62 -10.43
CA ASN A 45 16.69 3.37 -10.47
C ASN A 45 17.05 3.99 -9.12
N LYS A 46 16.16 3.99 -8.14
CA LYS A 46 16.38 4.54 -6.81
C LYS A 46 16.60 3.43 -5.79
N SER A 47 17.61 2.61 -6.03
CA SER A 47 18.04 1.54 -5.14
C SER A 47 19.15 1.98 -4.19
N PHE A 48 19.52 1.15 -3.22
CA PHE A 48 20.66 1.42 -2.34
C PHE A 48 21.98 1.45 -3.10
N GLU A 49 22.13 0.65 -4.16
CA GLU A 49 23.33 0.56 -5.00
C GLU A 49 23.59 1.87 -5.77
N ASN A 50 22.51 2.56 -6.14
CA ASN A 50 22.59 3.82 -6.89
C ASN A 50 22.63 5.06 -5.97
N PHE A 51 22.60 4.88 -4.63
CA PHE A 51 22.59 5.99 -3.68
C PHE A 51 24.02 6.50 -3.43
N VAL A 52 24.24 7.79 -3.61
CA VAL A 52 25.53 8.43 -3.35
C VAL A 52 25.64 8.77 -1.88
N ILE A 53 26.57 8.12 -1.18
CA ILE A 53 26.80 8.32 0.26
C ILE A 53 27.80 9.47 0.47
N GLY A 54 27.42 10.40 1.34
CA GLY A 54 28.27 11.49 1.80
C GLY A 54 28.19 11.65 3.33
N LYS A 55 28.99 12.56 3.89
CA LYS A 55 29.03 12.77 5.36
C LYS A 55 27.67 13.20 5.91
N SER A 56 26.88 13.98 5.16
CA SER A 56 25.60 14.53 5.59
C SER A 56 24.45 13.51 5.59
N ASN A 57 24.51 12.46 4.75
CA ASN A 57 23.44 11.50 4.58
C ASN A 57 23.78 10.08 5.05
N ASN A 58 25.01 9.83 5.48
CA ASN A 58 25.47 8.51 5.90
C ASN A 58 24.63 7.92 7.05
N LEU A 59 24.27 8.73 8.04
CA LEU A 59 23.43 8.27 9.16
C LEU A 59 22.06 7.79 8.67
N ALA A 60 21.40 8.56 7.79
CA ALA A 60 20.12 8.18 7.21
C ALA A 60 20.24 6.91 6.36
N TYR A 61 21.33 6.76 5.59
CA TYR A 61 21.64 5.56 4.82
C TYR A 61 21.77 4.33 5.73
N GLN A 62 22.59 4.41 6.79
CA GLN A 62 22.80 3.30 7.75
C GLN A 62 21.49 2.91 8.47
N ALA A 63 20.71 3.90 8.93
CA ALA A 63 19.43 3.65 9.56
C ALA A 63 18.45 2.97 8.60
N SER A 64 18.43 3.38 7.33
CA SER A 64 17.61 2.78 6.28
C SER A 64 17.99 1.32 5.99
N GLN A 65 19.29 1.03 5.97
CA GLN A 65 19.78 -0.35 5.84
C GLN A 65 19.37 -1.19 7.05
N LYS A 66 19.47 -0.65 8.26
CA LYS A 66 19.15 -1.35 9.50
C LYS A 66 17.67 -1.72 9.59
N VAL A 67 16.79 -0.85 9.15
CA VAL A 67 15.34 -1.14 9.05
C VAL A 67 15.07 -2.31 8.09
N CYS A 68 15.85 -2.42 7.00
CA CYS A 68 15.71 -3.54 6.08
C CYS A 68 16.21 -4.88 6.65
N GLU A 69 17.15 -4.84 7.60
CA GLU A 69 17.64 -6.05 8.29
C GLU A 69 16.70 -6.52 9.38
N GLN A 70 16.08 -5.57 10.09
CA GLN A 70 15.21 -5.84 11.24
C GLN A 70 14.00 -4.90 11.24
N ILE A 71 12.83 -5.43 10.86
CA ILE A 71 11.55 -4.69 10.88
C ILE A 71 11.26 -4.18 12.29
N ALA A 72 10.73 -2.97 12.39
CA ALA A 72 10.36 -2.29 13.63
C ALA A 72 11.53 -1.99 14.60
N HIS A 73 12.79 -2.15 14.18
CA HIS A 73 13.95 -1.79 14.99
C HIS A 73 14.03 -0.26 15.26
N TYR A 74 13.85 0.55 14.22
CA TYR A 74 13.62 1.99 14.31
C TYR A 74 12.22 2.28 13.78
N ASN A 75 11.23 2.44 14.66
CA ASN A 75 9.84 2.58 14.25
C ASN A 75 9.11 3.67 15.06
N PRO A 76 8.71 4.77 14.42
CA PRO A 76 8.93 5.08 13.01
C PRO A 76 10.37 5.49 12.68
N LEU A 77 10.83 5.23 11.45
CA LEU A 77 12.02 5.84 10.90
C LEU A 77 11.64 7.17 10.22
N PHE A 78 12.02 8.29 10.81
CA PHE A 78 11.76 9.61 10.26
C PHE A 78 13.01 10.22 9.64
N ILE A 79 13.00 10.40 8.31
CA ILE A 79 14.10 10.98 7.54
C ILE A 79 13.72 12.41 7.14
N TYR A 80 14.50 13.38 7.62
CA TYR A 80 14.29 14.79 7.30
C TYR A 80 15.60 15.44 6.79
N GLY A 81 15.48 16.57 6.14
CA GLY A 81 16.61 17.32 5.56
C GLY A 81 16.16 18.20 4.41
N GLU A 82 17.10 18.97 3.86
CA GLU A 82 16.84 19.90 2.76
C GLU A 82 16.46 19.20 1.45
N ILE A 83 15.96 19.97 0.48
CA ILE A 83 15.61 19.49 -0.85
C ILE A 83 16.88 18.96 -1.54
N GLY A 84 16.73 17.87 -2.30
CA GLY A 84 17.84 17.27 -3.04
C GLY A 84 18.76 16.34 -2.24
N MET A 85 18.56 16.19 -0.92
CA MET A 85 19.42 15.34 -0.06
C MET A 85 19.18 13.82 -0.19
N GLY A 86 18.29 13.40 -1.08
CA GLY A 86 18.08 11.98 -1.36
C GLY A 86 17.03 11.28 -0.49
N LYS A 87 16.18 12.01 0.25
CA LYS A 87 15.12 11.42 1.11
C LYS A 87 14.24 10.42 0.35
N THR A 88 13.60 10.87 -0.72
CA THR A 88 12.76 10.02 -1.59
C THR A 88 13.53 8.84 -2.18
N HIS A 89 14.82 9.01 -2.47
CA HIS A 89 15.67 7.91 -2.94
C HIS A 89 15.82 6.83 -1.85
N LEU A 90 16.16 7.20 -0.61
CA LEU A 90 16.28 6.25 0.50
C LEU A 90 14.96 5.54 0.79
N LEU A 91 13.84 6.27 0.83
CA LEU A 91 12.51 5.68 1.01
C LEU A 91 12.20 4.65 -0.09
N ASN A 92 12.51 4.99 -1.32
CA ASN A 92 12.32 4.10 -2.46
C ASN A 92 13.24 2.87 -2.39
N ALA A 93 14.50 3.04 -1.99
CA ALA A 93 15.47 1.95 -1.81
C ALA A 93 15.03 0.95 -0.73
N ILE A 94 14.49 1.44 0.40
CA ILE A 94 13.86 0.59 1.43
C ILE A 94 12.71 -0.21 0.80
N GLY A 95 11.82 0.46 0.09
CA GLY A 95 10.66 -0.19 -0.55
C GLY A 95 11.08 -1.28 -1.55
N LEU A 96 12.09 -1.00 -2.39
CA LEU A 96 12.62 -1.97 -3.34
C LEU A 96 13.23 -3.20 -2.65
N LYS A 97 14.02 -2.98 -1.60
CA LYS A 97 14.69 -4.07 -0.86
C LYS A 97 13.69 -4.93 -0.09
N MET A 98 12.63 -4.32 0.46
CA MET A 98 11.69 -5.02 1.34
C MET A 98 10.55 -5.73 0.60
N ARG A 99 10.21 -5.33 -0.64
CA ARG A 99 9.02 -5.80 -1.38
C ARG A 99 9.03 -7.28 -1.73
N GLU A 100 10.19 -7.95 -1.72
CA GLU A 100 10.28 -9.36 -2.07
C GLU A 100 9.60 -10.26 -1.05
N ASN A 101 9.69 -9.90 0.24
CA ASN A 101 9.21 -10.72 1.35
C ASN A 101 8.11 -10.03 2.18
N ASN A 102 7.77 -8.78 1.87
CA ASN A 102 6.84 -7.99 2.67
C ASN A 102 5.84 -7.25 1.78
N LYS A 103 4.67 -6.99 2.32
CA LYS A 103 3.67 -6.13 1.70
C LYS A 103 4.05 -4.66 1.91
N VAL A 104 4.75 -4.09 0.94
CA VAL A 104 5.19 -2.69 0.96
C VAL A 104 4.11 -1.79 0.39
N MET A 105 3.76 -0.74 1.13
CA MET A 105 2.95 0.38 0.67
C MET A 105 3.81 1.64 0.63
N PHE A 106 4.05 2.20 -0.56
CA PHE A 106 4.75 3.46 -0.76
C PHE A 106 3.81 4.49 -1.38
N ILE A 107 3.61 5.61 -0.72
CA ILE A 107 2.68 6.66 -1.15
C ILE A 107 3.20 8.05 -0.75
N SER A 108 2.93 9.08 -1.55
CA SER A 108 3.11 10.47 -1.09
C SER A 108 1.91 10.92 -0.24
N ALA A 109 2.13 11.83 0.70
CA ALA A 109 1.07 12.40 1.53
C ALA A 109 -0.03 13.09 0.68
N GLU A 110 0.34 13.68 -0.46
CA GLU A 110 -0.63 14.26 -1.40
C GLU A 110 -1.56 13.20 -2.00
N ARG A 111 -1.01 12.07 -2.43
CA ARG A 111 -1.82 10.95 -2.97
C ARG A 111 -2.66 10.30 -1.87
N PHE A 112 -2.12 10.15 -0.67
CA PHE A 112 -2.90 9.69 0.48
C PHE A 112 -4.12 10.58 0.71
N MET A 113 -3.95 11.90 0.71
CA MET A 113 -5.04 12.87 0.82
C MET A 113 -6.06 12.72 -0.32
N TYR A 114 -5.61 12.60 -1.56
CA TYR A 114 -6.51 12.41 -2.71
C TYR A 114 -7.41 11.18 -2.52
N HIS A 115 -6.84 10.05 -2.13
CA HIS A 115 -7.59 8.82 -1.91
C HIS A 115 -8.50 8.89 -0.68
N PHE A 116 -8.08 9.58 0.37
CA PHE A 116 -8.91 9.89 1.54
C PHE A 116 -10.16 10.65 1.15
N ILE A 117 -10.02 11.77 0.45
CA ILE A 117 -11.16 12.58 -0.01
C ILE A 117 -12.07 11.78 -0.96
N LYS A 118 -11.47 11.01 -1.87
CA LYS A 118 -12.22 10.15 -2.78
C LYS A 118 -13.04 9.12 -2.03
N SER A 119 -12.47 8.46 -1.01
CA SER A 119 -13.16 7.45 -0.21
C SER A 119 -14.33 8.00 0.61
N ILE A 120 -14.23 9.26 1.09
CA ILE A 120 -15.35 9.94 1.72
C ILE A 120 -16.50 10.14 0.72
N ARG A 121 -16.18 10.65 -0.48
CA ARG A 121 -17.18 10.94 -1.52
C ARG A 121 -17.86 9.68 -2.05
N SER A 122 -17.14 8.56 -2.13
CA SER A 122 -17.68 7.27 -2.61
C SER A 122 -18.25 6.39 -1.49
N ASN A 123 -18.22 6.84 -0.24
CA ASN A 123 -18.62 6.06 0.95
C ASN A 123 -17.84 4.73 1.09
N GLU A 124 -16.55 4.73 0.71
CA GLU A 124 -15.66 3.56 0.73
C GLU A 124 -14.53 3.67 1.76
N MET A 125 -14.77 4.41 2.84
CA MET A 125 -13.78 4.69 3.88
C MET A 125 -13.20 3.41 4.52
N VAL A 126 -14.02 2.37 4.70
CA VAL A 126 -13.57 1.08 5.26
C VAL A 126 -12.51 0.45 4.35
N LYS A 127 -12.79 0.36 3.03
CA LYS A 127 -11.84 -0.18 2.05
C LYS A 127 -10.54 0.63 2.00
N PHE A 128 -10.65 1.96 2.10
CA PHE A 128 -9.50 2.86 2.19
C PHE A 128 -8.62 2.50 3.40
N LYS A 129 -9.20 2.43 4.60
CA LYS A 129 -8.49 2.08 5.83
C LYS A 129 -7.82 0.72 5.73
N ASP A 130 -8.52 -0.29 5.28
CA ASP A 130 -8.02 -1.65 5.16
C ASP A 130 -6.86 -1.76 4.16
N SER A 131 -6.86 -0.96 3.09
CA SER A 131 -5.80 -0.97 2.09
C SER A 131 -4.43 -0.58 2.66
N PHE A 132 -4.40 0.36 3.61
CA PHE A 132 -3.16 0.82 4.25
C PHE A 132 -2.78 -0.03 5.47
N ARG A 133 -3.75 -0.34 6.34
CA ARG A 133 -3.53 -1.05 7.60
C ARG A 133 -3.05 -2.50 7.44
N THR A 134 -3.19 -3.06 6.24
CA THR A 134 -2.71 -4.42 5.94
C THR A 134 -1.25 -4.50 5.51
N SER A 135 -0.55 -3.36 5.29
CA SER A 135 0.86 -3.35 4.89
C SER A 135 1.78 -3.77 6.04
N ASP A 136 2.88 -4.44 5.69
CA ASP A 136 3.95 -4.78 6.64
C ASP A 136 4.96 -3.65 6.74
N ILE A 137 5.15 -2.94 5.62
CA ILE A 137 6.00 -1.75 5.51
C ILE A 137 5.14 -0.63 4.94
N PHE A 138 5.00 0.46 5.68
CA PHE A 138 4.28 1.65 5.23
C PHE A 138 5.23 2.83 5.09
N ILE A 139 5.43 3.28 3.86
CA ILE A 139 6.33 4.38 3.52
C ILE A 139 5.50 5.55 3.02
N ILE A 140 5.63 6.68 3.68
CA ILE A 140 4.99 7.93 3.25
C ILE A 140 6.04 9.00 2.98
N ASP A 141 5.99 9.57 1.79
CA ASP A 141 6.86 10.68 1.38
C ASP A 141 6.12 12.01 1.47
N ASP A 142 6.89 13.08 1.63
CA ASP A 142 6.38 14.46 1.64
C ASP A 142 5.29 14.72 2.70
N ILE A 143 5.49 14.22 3.91
CA ILE A 143 4.53 14.30 5.04
C ILE A 143 4.10 15.75 5.36
N GLN A 144 4.88 16.76 4.98
CA GLN A 144 4.53 18.17 5.18
C GLN A 144 3.20 18.57 4.51
N PHE A 145 2.74 17.86 3.49
CA PHE A 145 1.44 18.12 2.85
C PHE A 145 0.23 17.80 3.74
N VAL A 146 0.43 17.09 4.86
CA VAL A 146 -0.62 16.84 5.87
C VAL A 146 -0.83 18.04 6.80
N ILE A 147 0.15 18.93 6.90
CA ILE A 147 0.11 20.08 7.84
C ILE A 147 -1.08 21.00 7.49
N GLY A 148 -1.83 21.42 8.54
CA GLY A 148 -2.99 22.31 8.40
C GLY A 148 -4.26 21.66 7.87
N LYS A 149 -4.32 20.33 7.76
CA LYS A 149 -5.49 19.57 7.29
C LYS A 149 -5.99 18.62 8.38
N GLU A 150 -6.70 19.16 9.36
CA GLU A 150 -7.08 18.49 10.61
C GLU A 150 -7.71 17.11 10.40
N ALA A 151 -8.78 17.00 9.60
CA ALA A 151 -9.45 15.72 9.34
C ALA A 151 -8.51 14.66 8.71
N MET A 152 -7.55 15.10 7.90
CA MET A 152 -6.56 14.23 7.30
C MET A 152 -5.49 13.82 8.32
N GLN A 153 -5.07 14.75 9.19
CA GLN A 153 -4.13 14.47 10.27
C GLN A 153 -4.69 13.43 11.23
N GLU A 154 -5.97 13.55 11.59
CA GLU A 154 -6.68 12.61 12.45
C GLU A 154 -6.72 11.21 11.81
N GLU A 155 -7.14 11.09 10.55
CA GLU A 155 -7.19 9.80 9.86
C GLU A 155 -5.80 9.20 9.65
N PHE A 156 -4.81 10.04 9.34
CA PHE A 156 -3.42 9.62 9.25
C PHE A 156 -2.93 9.06 10.59
N PHE A 157 -3.22 9.74 11.70
CA PHE A 157 -2.86 9.31 13.04
C PHE A 157 -3.51 7.97 13.42
N HIS A 158 -4.79 7.78 13.09
CA HIS A 158 -5.47 6.50 13.30
C HIS A 158 -4.86 5.36 12.46
N THR A 159 -4.47 5.63 11.22
CA THR A 159 -3.81 4.67 10.37
C THR A 159 -2.42 4.33 10.90
N PHE A 160 -1.66 5.34 11.33
CA PHE A 160 -0.35 5.20 11.93
C PHE A 160 -0.38 4.33 13.19
N ASN A 161 -1.26 4.62 14.14
CA ASN A 161 -1.41 3.83 15.36
C ASN A 161 -1.77 2.36 15.06
N ALA A 162 -2.71 2.12 14.15
CA ALA A 162 -3.08 0.76 13.76
C ALA A 162 -1.92 -0.03 13.13
N LEU A 163 -1.01 0.64 12.40
CA LEU A 163 0.19 0.03 11.84
C LEU A 163 1.24 -0.27 12.91
N ILE A 164 1.44 0.64 13.88
CA ILE A 164 2.32 0.42 15.02
C ILE A 164 1.83 -0.77 15.85
N ASP A 165 0.54 -0.81 16.17
CA ASP A 165 -0.07 -1.91 16.96
C ASP A 165 0.06 -3.26 16.24
N LYS A 166 0.02 -3.27 14.92
CA LYS A 166 0.28 -4.46 14.09
C LYS A 166 1.76 -4.88 14.10
N GLY A 167 2.69 -4.01 14.48
CA GLY A 167 4.13 -4.22 14.35
C GLY A 167 4.68 -3.94 12.95
N SER A 168 3.94 -3.18 12.13
CA SER A 168 4.40 -2.76 10.80
C SER A 168 5.51 -1.72 10.93
N GLN A 169 6.46 -1.71 10.01
CA GLN A 169 7.48 -0.66 9.89
C GLN A 169 6.89 0.57 9.20
N ILE A 170 7.14 1.75 9.79
CA ILE A 170 6.76 3.04 9.23
C ILE A 170 8.01 3.88 9.01
#